data_e18e9bc5807f09021628cf236d1dff42
#
_entry.id   e18e9bc5807f09021628cf236d1dff42
#
_cell.length_a   1.000
_cell.length_b   1.000
_cell.length_c   1.000
_cell.angle_alpha   90.00
_cell.angle_beta   90.00
_cell.angle_gamma   90.00
#
_symmetry.space_group_name_H-M   'P 1'
#
loop_
_entity.id
_entity.type
_entity.pdbx_description
1 polymer ?
#
loop_
_entity_poly.entity_id
_entity_poly.type
_entity_poly.pdbx_seq_one_letter_code
_entity_poly.pdbx_strand_id
1 'polypeptide(L)'
;TTIATIGIALIGIGEAQGFSTGWVAGAIISGAYFGDKMSPLSDTTVLAASVTDTPLFTHIRYMLYTTVPSMIVTLIVFSIAGFSREAADASQIATFSEALKGSFHITPWLMIVPIVTGIMIAKKTPSIVVLFASSILAGIFALIFQPNALLEISGITDSGIIAYIKGLLMTFYDSTQIQTGNEALNSLVSTRGMAGMMNTIWLIICAMCCLLYTSPSPRDR
;
A
#
# COMPACT_ATOMS: atom_id res chain seq x y z
N THR A 1 1.82 3.54 -6.27
CA THR A 1 2.21 4.02 -4.91
C THR A 1 2.98 2.95 -4.15
N THR A 2 2.47 1.74 -3.94
CA THR A 2 3.10 0.66 -3.15
C THR A 2 4.54 0.35 -3.59
N ILE A 3 4.82 0.32 -4.90
CA ILE A 3 6.17 0.06 -5.43
C ILE A 3 7.12 1.20 -5.08
N ALA A 4 6.65 2.44 -5.13
CA ALA A 4 7.48 3.63 -4.88
C ALA A 4 7.75 3.89 -3.38
N THR A 5 6.99 3.28 -2.48
CA THR A 5 7.15 3.42 -1.03
C THR A 5 7.76 2.14 -0.44
N ILE A 6 6.96 1.12 -0.25
CA ILE A 6 7.39 -0.17 0.32
C ILE A 6 8.43 -0.86 -0.57
N GLY A 7 8.32 -0.71 -1.90
CA GLY A 7 9.24 -1.34 -2.84
C GLY A 7 10.69 -0.90 -2.67
N ILE A 8 10.95 0.40 -2.47
CA ILE A 8 12.31 0.92 -2.28
C ILE A 8 12.94 0.36 -1.00
N ALA A 9 12.17 0.30 0.09
CA ALA A 9 12.65 -0.26 1.34
C ALA A 9 12.91 -1.77 1.24
N LEU A 10 12.03 -2.51 0.56
CA LEU A 10 12.22 -3.94 0.31
C LEU A 10 13.43 -4.22 -0.60
N ILE A 11 13.74 -3.32 -1.55
CA ILE A 11 14.97 -3.41 -2.34
C ILE A 11 16.17 -3.31 -1.42
N GLY A 12 16.22 -2.30 -0.53
CA GLY A 12 17.32 -2.14 0.42
C GLY A 12 17.49 -3.36 1.34
N ILE A 13 16.38 -3.94 1.82
CA ILE A 13 16.42 -5.17 2.64
C ILE A 13 16.91 -6.36 1.80
N GLY A 14 16.45 -6.51 0.57
CA GLY A 14 16.85 -7.59 -0.31
C GLY A 14 18.33 -7.51 -0.72
N GLU A 15 18.84 -6.32 -1.00
CA GLU A 15 20.26 -6.08 -1.26
C GLU A 15 21.12 -6.39 -0.02
N ALA A 16 20.66 -5.99 1.16
CA ALA A 16 21.29 -6.34 2.42
C ALA A 16 21.33 -7.86 2.66
N GLN A 17 20.39 -8.60 2.10
CA GLN A 17 20.35 -10.07 2.09
C GLN A 17 21.15 -10.70 0.95
N GLY A 18 21.94 -9.93 0.18
CA GLY A 18 22.77 -10.41 -0.90
C GLY A 18 22.02 -10.74 -2.20
N PHE A 19 20.73 -10.36 -2.31
CA PHE A 19 20.00 -10.49 -3.56
C PHE A 19 20.35 -9.34 -4.52
N SER A 20 20.44 -9.62 -5.82
CA SER A 20 20.62 -8.55 -6.79
C SER A 20 19.33 -7.73 -6.92
N THR A 21 19.47 -6.42 -7.07
CA THR A 21 18.36 -5.44 -7.20
C THR A 21 17.31 -5.87 -8.21
N GLY A 22 17.72 -6.44 -9.35
CA GLY A 22 16.81 -6.89 -10.40
C GLY A 22 15.85 -8.00 -9.97
N TRP A 23 16.32 -9.00 -9.20
CA TRP A 23 15.47 -10.06 -8.67
C TRP A 23 14.50 -9.54 -7.62
N VAL A 24 14.98 -8.70 -6.71
CA VAL A 24 14.14 -8.10 -5.67
C VAL A 24 13.09 -7.20 -6.27
N ALA A 25 13.47 -6.32 -7.20
CA ALA A 25 12.55 -5.45 -7.91
C ALA A 25 11.50 -6.23 -8.71
N GLY A 26 11.91 -7.31 -9.40
CA GLY A 26 11.00 -8.19 -10.11
C GLY A 26 9.97 -8.85 -9.21
N ALA A 27 10.39 -9.35 -8.04
CA ALA A 27 9.48 -9.95 -7.05
C ALA A 27 8.48 -8.92 -6.51
N ILE A 28 8.95 -7.72 -6.18
CA ILE A 28 8.12 -6.62 -5.66
C ILE A 28 7.09 -6.19 -6.70
N ILE A 29 7.50 -5.99 -7.95
CA ILE A 29 6.60 -5.58 -9.04
C ILE A 29 5.55 -6.67 -9.29
N SER A 30 5.96 -7.94 -9.35
CA SER A 30 5.03 -9.06 -9.54
C SER A 30 4.00 -9.14 -8.42
N GLY A 31 4.44 -9.03 -7.16
CA GLY A 31 3.56 -9.06 -6.00
C GLY A 31 2.61 -7.87 -5.95
N ALA A 32 3.10 -6.66 -6.22
CA ALA A 32 2.29 -5.45 -6.25
C ALA A 32 1.24 -5.51 -7.37
N TYR A 33 1.61 -6.01 -8.55
CA TYR A 33 0.69 -6.17 -9.67
C TYR A 33 -0.39 -7.22 -9.40
N PHE A 34 -0.02 -8.33 -8.75
CA PHE A 34 -0.97 -9.35 -8.31
C PHE A 34 -1.96 -8.77 -7.30
N GLY A 35 -1.45 -8.08 -6.27
CA GLY A 35 -2.28 -7.46 -5.23
C GLY A 35 -3.23 -6.41 -5.80
N ASP A 36 -2.77 -5.57 -6.70
CA ASP A 36 -3.58 -4.54 -7.34
C ASP A 36 -4.75 -5.16 -8.14
N LYS A 37 -4.48 -6.16 -8.97
CA LYS A 37 -5.51 -6.82 -9.79
C LYS A 37 -6.53 -7.61 -8.98
N MET A 38 -6.13 -8.18 -7.84
CA MET A 38 -7.00 -9.05 -7.03
C MET A 38 -7.72 -8.30 -5.91
N SER A 39 -7.32 -7.10 -5.60
CA SER A 39 -7.91 -6.32 -4.50
C SER A 39 -9.24 -5.68 -4.90
N PRO A 40 -10.31 -5.91 -4.15
CA PRO A 40 -11.56 -5.19 -4.33
C PRO A 40 -11.46 -3.71 -3.89
N LEU A 41 -10.34 -3.31 -3.30
CA LEU A 41 -10.05 -1.94 -2.88
C LEU A 41 -9.18 -1.19 -3.89
N SER A 42 -8.72 -1.87 -4.95
CA SER A 42 -7.94 -1.24 -6.01
C SER A 42 -8.81 -0.37 -6.89
N ASP A 43 -8.37 0.83 -7.15
CA ASP A 43 -8.99 1.79 -8.04
C ASP A 43 -9.09 1.26 -9.49
N THR A 44 -8.05 0.59 -9.97
CA THR A 44 -8.02 0.01 -11.31
C THR A 44 -9.05 -1.10 -11.48
N THR A 45 -9.18 -1.98 -10.50
CA THR A 45 -10.14 -3.09 -10.51
C THR A 45 -11.59 -2.61 -10.42
N VAL A 46 -11.83 -1.63 -9.54
CA VAL A 46 -13.16 -1.01 -9.37
C VAL A 46 -13.55 -0.25 -10.63
N LEU A 47 -12.62 0.51 -11.23
CA LEU A 47 -12.87 1.25 -12.46
C LEU A 47 -13.20 0.31 -13.63
N ALA A 48 -12.42 -0.75 -13.83
CA ALA A 48 -12.65 -1.72 -14.89
C ALA A 48 -14.03 -2.40 -14.75
N ALA A 49 -14.40 -2.81 -13.56
CA ALA A 49 -15.71 -3.39 -13.28
C ALA A 49 -16.85 -2.40 -13.56
N SER A 50 -16.68 -1.13 -13.21
CA SER A 50 -17.67 -0.07 -13.41
C SER A 50 -17.86 0.26 -14.89
N VAL A 51 -16.78 0.34 -15.67
CA VAL A 51 -16.84 0.64 -17.12
C VAL A 51 -17.49 -0.49 -17.90
N THR A 52 -17.31 -1.74 -17.47
CA THR A 52 -17.89 -2.92 -18.11
C THR A 52 -19.27 -3.29 -17.58
N ASP A 53 -19.82 -2.50 -16.66
CA ASP A 53 -21.10 -2.76 -15.97
C ASP A 53 -21.17 -4.19 -15.39
N THR A 54 -20.05 -4.67 -14.85
CA THR A 54 -19.91 -6.01 -14.31
C THR A 54 -19.80 -5.96 -12.78
N PRO A 55 -20.46 -6.86 -12.04
CA PRO A 55 -20.29 -6.92 -10.58
C PRO A 55 -18.82 -7.14 -10.21
N LEU A 56 -18.27 -6.30 -9.32
CA LEU A 56 -16.85 -6.26 -8.94
C LEU A 56 -16.28 -7.65 -8.59
N PHE A 57 -16.98 -8.42 -7.77
CA PHE A 57 -16.51 -9.75 -7.36
C PHE A 57 -16.55 -10.78 -8.49
N THR A 58 -17.47 -10.62 -9.44
CA THR A 58 -17.50 -11.44 -10.65
C THR A 58 -16.30 -11.14 -11.54
N HIS A 59 -15.98 -9.88 -11.74
CA HIS A 59 -14.80 -9.43 -12.46
C HIS A 59 -13.51 -10.02 -11.85
N ILE A 60 -13.31 -9.86 -10.53
CA ILE A 60 -12.16 -10.40 -9.80
C ILE A 60 -12.07 -11.93 -9.97
N ARG A 61 -13.19 -12.65 -9.88
CA ARG A 61 -13.22 -14.10 -10.06
C ARG A 61 -12.75 -14.53 -11.45
N TYR A 62 -13.12 -13.84 -12.50
CA TYR A 62 -12.63 -14.13 -13.85
C TYR A 62 -11.13 -13.82 -13.99
N MET A 63 -10.65 -12.75 -13.39
CA MET A 63 -9.23 -12.43 -13.40
C MET A 63 -8.37 -13.48 -12.68
N LEU A 64 -8.90 -14.18 -11.68
CA LEU A 64 -8.20 -15.27 -10.99
C LEU A 64 -7.74 -16.37 -11.95
N TYR A 65 -8.54 -16.73 -12.96
CA TYR A 65 -8.20 -17.80 -13.90
C TYR A 65 -6.91 -17.53 -14.69
N THR A 66 -6.59 -16.27 -14.96
CA THR A 66 -5.36 -15.90 -15.68
C THR A 66 -4.22 -15.54 -14.72
N THR A 67 -4.54 -14.91 -13.60
CA THR A 67 -3.53 -14.33 -12.70
C THR A 67 -2.95 -15.40 -11.76
N VAL A 68 -3.74 -16.35 -11.29
CA VAL A 68 -3.25 -17.41 -10.39
C VAL A 68 -2.22 -18.32 -11.07
N PRO A 69 -2.45 -18.85 -12.29
CA PRO A 69 -1.44 -19.66 -12.97
C PRO A 69 -0.14 -18.90 -13.20
N SER A 70 -0.21 -17.64 -13.65
CA SER A 70 0.99 -16.82 -13.86
C SER A 70 1.74 -16.56 -12.54
N MET A 71 1.02 -16.33 -11.44
CA MET A 71 1.62 -16.13 -10.12
C MET A 71 2.29 -17.39 -9.60
N ILE A 72 1.71 -18.57 -9.82
CA ILE A 72 2.32 -19.85 -9.44
C ILE A 72 3.66 -20.04 -10.17
N VAL A 73 3.70 -19.79 -11.49
CA VAL A 73 4.95 -19.87 -12.27
C VAL A 73 5.98 -18.89 -11.74
N THR A 74 5.59 -17.65 -11.50
CA THR A 74 6.45 -16.62 -10.92
C THR A 74 7.01 -17.05 -9.57
N LEU A 75 6.18 -17.60 -8.70
CA LEU A 75 6.55 -18.06 -7.37
C LEU A 75 7.56 -19.22 -7.42
N ILE A 76 7.39 -20.15 -8.36
CA ILE A 76 8.34 -21.25 -8.60
C ILE A 76 9.69 -20.69 -9.04
N VAL A 77 9.72 -19.76 -10.02
CA VAL A 77 10.95 -19.14 -10.52
C VAL A 77 11.70 -18.41 -9.40
N PHE A 78 11.00 -17.59 -8.62
CA PHE A 78 11.62 -16.86 -7.50
C PHE A 78 12.04 -17.78 -6.36
N SER A 79 11.32 -18.87 -6.10
CA SER A 79 11.72 -19.87 -5.09
C SER A 79 13.02 -20.56 -5.51
N ILE A 80 13.14 -21.01 -6.75
CA ILE A 80 14.38 -21.63 -7.27
C ILE A 80 15.55 -20.63 -7.18
N ALA A 81 15.34 -19.38 -7.58
CA ALA A 81 16.36 -18.34 -7.50
C ALA A 81 16.75 -18.00 -6.04
N GLY A 82 15.78 -18.06 -5.11
CA GLY A 82 16.01 -17.80 -3.69
C GLY A 82 16.81 -18.92 -2.99
N PHE A 83 16.52 -20.18 -3.26
CA PHE A 83 17.24 -21.32 -2.67
C PHE A 83 18.72 -21.42 -3.11
N SER A 84 19.08 -20.80 -4.21
CA SER A 84 20.46 -20.82 -4.74
C SER A 84 21.39 -19.82 -4.06
N ARG A 85 20.96 -19.11 -3.02
CA ARG A 85 21.73 -18.08 -2.33
C ARG A 85 22.04 -18.46 -0.89
N GLU A 86 23.24 -18.09 -0.45
CA GLU A 86 23.66 -18.24 0.96
C GLU A 86 22.93 -17.21 1.84
N ALA A 87 22.66 -17.61 3.08
CA ALA A 87 21.95 -16.79 4.06
C ALA A 87 22.71 -15.49 4.37
N ALA A 88 22.01 -14.38 4.34
CA ALA A 88 22.55 -13.06 4.59
C ALA A 88 22.89 -12.80 6.08
N ASP A 89 23.69 -11.77 6.30
CA ASP A 89 24.04 -11.26 7.63
C ASP A 89 22.80 -10.81 8.41
N ALA A 90 22.48 -11.53 9.46
CA ALA A 90 21.36 -11.21 10.37
C ALA A 90 21.53 -9.85 11.08
N SER A 91 22.71 -9.26 11.04
CA SER A 91 23.03 -7.99 11.70
C SER A 91 22.26 -6.79 11.14
N GLN A 92 22.04 -6.75 9.83
CA GLN A 92 21.28 -5.65 9.21
C GLN A 92 19.78 -5.72 9.50
N ILE A 93 19.24 -6.94 9.60
CA ILE A 93 17.82 -7.13 9.98
C ILE A 93 17.60 -6.69 11.43
N ALA A 94 18.58 -6.94 12.31
CA ALA A 94 18.51 -6.49 13.69
C ALA A 94 18.48 -4.95 13.79
N THR A 95 19.36 -4.24 13.06
CA THR A 95 19.38 -2.77 13.03
C THR A 95 18.06 -2.16 12.50
N PHE A 96 17.46 -2.74 11.48
CA PHE A 96 16.13 -2.33 11.02
C PHE A 96 15.04 -2.54 12.09
N SER A 97 15.08 -3.69 12.76
CA SER A 97 14.12 -4.00 13.83
C SER A 97 14.26 -3.07 15.03
N GLU A 98 15.49 -2.71 15.41
CA GLU A 98 15.74 -1.76 16.49
C GLU A 98 15.30 -0.34 16.14
N ALA A 99 15.60 0.14 14.93
CA ALA A 99 15.16 1.45 14.45
C ALA A 99 13.63 1.56 14.40
N LEU A 100 12.93 0.50 13.95
CA LEU A 100 11.47 0.43 13.97
C LEU A 100 10.90 0.49 15.39
N LYS A 101 11.46 -0.29 16.31
CA LYS A 101 11.02 -0.32 17.72
C LYS A 101 11.33 0.99 18.45
N GLY A 102 12.38 1.70 18.05
CA GLY A 102 12.72 3.01 18.61
C GLY A 102 11.78 4.11 18.17
N SER A 103 11.29 4.06 16.93
CA SER A 103 10.43 5.10 16.35
C SER A 103 8.93 4.83 16.52
N PHE A 104 8.52 3.57 16.62
CA PHE A 104 7.12 3.17 16.66
C PHE A 104 6.79 2.25 17.81
N HIS A 105 5.68 2.50 18.47
CA HIS A 105 5.14 1.61 19.50
C HIS A 105 4.38 0.45 18.86
N ILE A 106 5.09 -0.62 18.49
CA ILE A 106 4.52 -1.77 17.81
C ILE A 106 3.83 -2.69 18.84
N THR A 107 2.51 -2.70 18.82
CA THR A 107 1.67 -3.50 19.72
C THR A 107 0.81 -4.48 18.91
N PRO A 108 0.56 -5.72 19.38
CA PRO A 108 -0.30 -6.67 18.69
C PRO A 108 -1.73 -6.14 18.42
N TRP A 109 -2.21 -5.18 19.22
CA TRP A 109 -3.50 -4.53 19.03
C TRP A 109 -3.64 -3.79 17.70
N LEU A 110 -2.53 -3.36 17.10
CA LEU A 110 -2.54 -2.74 15.76
C LEU A 110 -3.04 -3.70 14.67
N MET A 111 -2.94 -5.02 14.90
CA MET A 111 -3.47 -6.03 13.97
C MET A 111 -5.00 -6.03 13.87
N ILE A 112 -5.69 -5.39 14.80
CA ILE A 112 -7.16 -5.26 14.75
C ILE A 112 -7.59 -4.51 13.49
N VAL A 113 -6.86 -3.47 13.10
CA VAL A 113 -7.21 -2.65 11.92
C VAL A 113 -7.25 -3.49 10.64
N PRO A 114 -6.18 -4.22 10.24
CA PRO A 114 -6.22 -5.06 9.05
C PRO A 114 -7.20 -6.24 9.18
N ILE A 115 -7.41 -6.79 10.38
CA ILE A 115 -8.38 -7.87 10.61
C ILE A 115 -9.81 -7.36 10.36
N VAL A 116 -10.19 -6.22 10.94
CA VAL A 116 -11.52 -5.62 10.72
C VAL A 116 -11.72 -5.28 9.24
N THR A 117 -10.71 -4.70 8.58
CA THR A 117 -10.75 -4.42 7.15
C THR A 117 -10.97 -5.70 6.34
N GLY A 118 -10.25 -6.77 6.66
CA GLY A 118 -10.41 -8.08 6.01
C GLY A 118 -11.81 -8.68 6.20
N ILE A 119 -12.38 -8.57 7.40
CA ILE A 119 -13.76 -9.01 7.68
C ILE A 119 -14.78 -8.21 6.87
N MET A 120 -14.60 -6.88 6.77
CA MET A 120 -15.48 -6.04 5.96
C MET A 120 -15.44 -6.42 4.47
N ILE A 121 -14.25 -6.71 3.94
CA ILE A 121 -14.07 -7.20 2.57
C ILE A 121 -14.76 -8.55 2.39
N ALA A 122 -14.56 -9.49 3.31
CA ALA A 122 -15.18 -10.81 3.27
C ALA A 122 -16.72 -10.74 3.30
N LYS A 123 -17.28 -9.75 3.98
CA LYS A 123 -18.73 -9.44 3.98
C LYS A 123 -19.22 -8.75 2.70
N LYS A 124 -18.35 -8.54 1.70
CA LYS A 124 -18.67 -7.89 0.41
C LYS A 124 -19.26 -6.48 0.58
N THR A 125 -18.84 -5.73 1.59
CA THR A 125 -19.23 -4.32 1.76
C THR A 125 -18.68 -3.47 0.60
N PRO A 126 -19.35 -2.38 0.21
CA PRO A 126 -18.87 -1.49 -0.85
C PRO A 126 -17.45 -0.98 -0.54
N SER A 127 -16.57 -0.98 -1.55
CA SER A 127 -15.14 -0.64 -1.40
C SER A 127 -14.92 0.73 -0.76
N ILE A 128 -15.71 1.73 -1.12
CA ILE A 128 -15.64 3.10 -0.57
C ILE A 128 -15.88 3.09 0.94
N VAL A 129 -16.89 2.34 1.41
CA VAL A 129 -17.21 2.23 2.83
C VAL A 129 -16.09 1.55 3.60
N VAL A 130 -15.51 0.48 3.04
CA VAL A 130 -14.39 -0.24 3.64
C VAL A 130 -13.17 0.68 3.79
N LEU A 131 -12.80 1.40 2.72
CA LEU A 131 -11.67 2.32 2.71
C LEU A 131 -11.85 3.43 3.74
N PHE A 132 -13.03 4.05 3.77
CA PHE A 132 -13.30 5.15 4.68
C PHE A 132 -13.32 4.69 6.14
N ALA A 133 -14.01 3.58 6.43
CA ALA A 133 -14.08 3.02 7.78
C ALA A 133 -12.71 2.57 8.28
N SER A 134 -11.90 1.91 7.44
CA SER A 134 -10.56 1.46 7.83
C SER A 134 -9.61 2.64 8.05
N SER A 135 -9.73 3.73 7.26
CA SER A 135 -8.93 4.94 7.46
C SER A 135 -9.26 5.63 8.78
N ILE A 136 -10.55 5.77 9.11
CA ILE A 136 -10.96 6.35 10.40
C ILE A 136 -10.48 5.47 11.56
N LEU A 137 -10.65 4.15 11.44
CA LEU A 137 -10.22 3.21 12.47
C LEU A 137 -8.70 3.29 12.68
N ALA A 138 -7.92 3.31 11.59
CA ALA A 138 -6.47 3.49 11.64
C ALA A 138 -6.08 4.82 12.30
N GLY A 139 -6.79 5.90 12.00
CA GLY A 139 -6.58 7.22 12.62
C GLY A 139 -6.83 7.20 14.14
N ILE A 140 -7.89 6.54 14.61
CA ILE A 140 -8.17 6.38 16.04
C ILE A 140 -7.06 5.58 16.72
N PHE A 141 -6.61 4.48 16.10
CA PHE A 141 -5.49 3.69 16.62
C PHE A 141 -4.17 4.46 16.64
N ALA A 142 -3.92 5.31 15.64
CA ALA A 142 -2.75 6.19 15.61
C ALA A 142 -2.77 7.19 16.78
N LEU A 143 -3.92 7.78 17.10
CA LEU A 143 -4.08 8.69 18.25
C LEU A 143 -3.79 7.99 19.59
N ILE A 144 -4.19 6.73 19.74
CA ILE A 144 -4.04 5.99 20.98
C ILE A 144 -2.62 5.41 21.14
N PHE A 145 -2.07 4.81 20.08
CA PHE A 145 -0.83 4.03 20.16
C PHE A 145 0.40 4.76 19.64
N GLN A 146 0.25 5.85 18.84
CA GLN A 146 1.35 6.56 18.19
C GLN A 146 1.32 8.08 18.42
N PRO A 147 1.11 8.57 19.66
CA PRO A 147 1.00 10.00 19.92
C PRO A 147 2.27 10.76 19.54
N ASN A 148 3.46 10.17 19.77
CA ASN A 148 4.75 10.81 19.48
C ASN A 148 4.96 11.02 17.98
N ALA A 149 4.62 10.03 17.15
CA ALA A 149 4.70 10.16 15.69
C ALA A 149 3.76 11.26 15.17
N LEU A 150 2.56 11.38 15.72
CA LEU A 150 1.62 12.43 15.34
C LEU A 150 2.10 13.83 15.76
N LEU A 151 2.77 13.97 16.90
CA LEU A 151 3.39 15.23 17.33
C LEU A 151 4.52 15.62 16.39
N GLU A 152 5.40 14.70 16.02
CA GLU A 152 6.48 14.94 15.06
C GLU A 152 5.93 15.43 13.71
N ILE A 153 4.89 14.76 13.19
CA ILE A 153 4.23 15.15 11.94
C ILE A 153 3.55 16.51 12.06
N SER A 154 2.96 16.85 13.21
CA SER A 154 2.26 18.14 13.40
C SER A 154 3.21 19.35 13.36
N GLY A 155 4.50 19.14 13.68
CA GLY A 155 5.50 20.20 13.80
C GLY A 155 5.23 21.18 14.94
N ILE A 156 4.33 20.84 15.86
CA ILE A 156 3.98 21.67 17.03
C ILE A 156 4.64 21.07 18.27
N THR A 157 5.39 21.89 18.99
CA THR A 157 6.09 21.49 20.23
C THR A 157 5.16 21.36 21.45
N ASP A 158 4.00 22.00 21.41
CA ASP A 158 3.01 21.92 22.48
C ASP A 158 2.14 20.65 22.33
N SER A 159 2.11 19.80 23.36
CA SER A 159 1.34 18.57 23.44
C SER A 159 -0.17 18.79 23.66
N GLY A 160 -0.77 19.76 22.98
CA GLY A 160 -2.20 20.03 23.04
C GLY A 160 -3.02 19.13 22.11
N ILE A 161 -4.30 18.94 22.42
CA ILE A 161 -5.25 18.16 21.58
C ILE A 161 -5.21 18.64 20.11
N ILE A 162 -5.00 19.93 19.89
CA ILE A 162 -4.91 20.54 18.56
C ILE A 162 -3.72 19.99 17.76
N ALA A 163 -2.58 19.73 18.41
CA ALA A 163 -1.40 19.16 17.76
C ALA A 163 -1.67 17.72 17.26
N TYR A 164 -2.33 16.91 18.07
CA TYR A 164 -2.70 15.55 17.67
C TYR A 164 -3.70 15.51 16.51
N ILE A 165 -4.73 16.36 16.56
CA ILE A 165 -5.72 16.47 15.48
C ILE A 165 -5.05 16.99 14.21
N LYS A 166 -4.17 17.99 14.31
CA LYS A 166 -3.42 18.52 13.16
C LYS A 166 -2.52 17.42 12.57
N GLY A 167 -1.74 16.70 13.39
CA GLY A 167 -0.89 15.61 12.94
C GLY A 167 -1.69 14.50 12.22
N LEU A 168 -2.86 14.15 12.78
CA LEU A 168 -3.76 13.19 12.16
C LEU A 168 -4.28 13.66 10.79
N LEU A 169 -4.75 14.90 10.70
CA LEU A 169 -5.24 15.49 9.45
C LEU A 169 -4.12 15.60 8.40
N MET A 170 -2.92 16.01 8.83
CA MET A 170 -1.75 16.05 7.95
C MET A 170 -1.41 14.66 7.39
N THR A 171 -1.50 13.61 8.21
CA THR A 171 -1.26 12.23 7.76
C THR A 171 -2.24 11.80 6.66
N PHE A 172 -3.49 12.25 6.69
CA PHE A 172 -4.45 11.95 5.62
C PHE A 172 -4.25 12.80 4.36
N TYR A 173 -3.96 14.08 4.53
CA TYR A 173 -3.97 15.03 3.43
C TYR A 173 -2.59 15.19 2.77
N ASP A 174 -1.54 15.36 3.56
CA ASP A 174 -0.22 15.80 3.10
C ASP A 174 0.83 14.67 3.16
N SER A 175 2.00 14.95 2.60
CA SER A 175 3.15 14.07 2.71
C SER A 175 3.72 14.11 4.14
N THR A 176 3.90 12.94 4.73
CA THR A 176 4.51 12.82 6.05
C THR A 176 5.87 12.14 5.95
N GLN A 177 6.84 12.67 6.70
CA GLN A 177 8.18 12.11 6.83
C GLN A 177 8.51 12.00 8.32
N ILE A 178 8.89 10.82 8.75
CA ILE A 178 9.35 10.56 10.12
C ILE A 178 10.83 10.20 10.05
N GLN A 179 11.64 10.84 10.89
CA GLN A 179 13.08 10.62 10.93
C GLN A 179 13.41 9.44 11.84
N THR A 180 13.70 8.26 11.26
CA THR A 180 14.03 7.05 12.01
C THR A 180 15.53 6.79 12.11
N GLY A 181 16.36 7.71 11.57
CA GLY A 181 17.81 7.55 11.54
C GLY A 181 18.35 6.59 10.45
N ASN A 182 17.47 5.96 9.67
CA ASN A 182 17.85 5.08 8.56
C ASN A 182 17.11 5.52 7.30
N GLU A 183 17.82 5.85 6.22
CA GLU A 183 17.24 6.36 4.98
C GLU A 183 16.25 5.40 4.32
N ALA A 184 16.55 4.10 4.32
CA ALA A 184 15.66 3.09 3.77
C ALA A 184 14.36 2.99 4.58
N LEU A 185 14.45 3.11 5.90
CA LEU A 185 13.30 3.11 6.79
C LEU A 185 12.50 4.42 6.69
N ASN A 186 13.16 5.56 6.56
CA ASN A 186 12.50 6.85 6.32
C ASN A 186 11.66 6.84 5.04
N SER A 187 12.18 6.22 3.97
CA SER A 187 11.43 6.08 2.72
C SER A 187 10.24 5.11 2.83
N LEU A 188 10.36 4.07 3.67
CA LEU A 188 9.28 3.12 3.96
C LEU A 188 8.11 3.78 4.72
N VAL A 189 8.45 4.61 5.71
CA VAL A 189 7.48 5.24 6.62
C VAL A 189 6.88 6.51 6.02
N SER A 190 7.56 7.11 5.03
CA SER A 190 7.05 8.30 4.36
C SER A 190 5.77 7.99 3.57
N THR A 191 4.77 8.84 3.73
CA THR A 191 3.54 8.78 2.92
C THR A 191 3.36 10.08 2.16
N ARG A 192 2.73 9.99 0.99
CA ARG A 192 2.41 11.18 0.18
C ARG A 192 0.99 11.70 0.42
N GLY A 193 0.26 11.05 1.31
CA GLY A 193 -1.13 11.38 1.61
C GLY A 193 -2.05 11.43 0.38
N MET A 194 -3.19 12.06 0.52
CA MET A 194 -4.11 12.30 -0.60
C MET A 194 -3.52 13.19 -1.69
N ALA A 195 -2.69 14.17 -1.31
CA ALA A 195 -2.04 15.08 -2.26
C ALA A 195 -1.16 14.31 -3.28
N GLY A 196 -0.49 13.25 -2.86
CA GLY A 196 0.30 12.38 -3.74
C GLY A 196 -0.50 11.61 -4.77
N MET A 197 -1.81 11.45 -4.57
CA MET A 197 -2.71 10.76 -5.50
C MET A 197 -3.27 11.66 -6.60
N MET A 198 -3.08 12.98 -6.52
CA MET A 198 -3.65 13.93 -7.49
C MET A 198 -3.22 13.64 -8.93
N ASN A 199 -1.97 13.26 -9.16
CA ASN A 199 -1.48 12.87 -10.49
C ASN A 199 -2.20 11.64 -11.03
N THR A 200 -2.48 10.66 -10.18
CA THR A 200 -3.21 9.43 -10.53
C THR A 200 -4.67 9.75 -10.87
N ILE A 201 -5.30 10.60 -10.07
CA ILE A 201 -6.68 11.06 -10.31
C ILE A 201 -6.77 11.79 -11.65
N TRP A 202 -5.81 12.70 -11.93
CA TRP A 202 -5.75 13.41 -13.20
C TRP A 202 -5.59 12.46 -14.39
N LEU A 203 -4.72 11.46 -14.28
CA LEU A 203 -4.53 10.44 -15.31
C LEU A 203 -5.81 9.63 -15.55
N ILE A 204 -6.52 9.25 -14.49
CA ILE A 204 -7.80 8.54 -14.58
C ILE A 204 -8.84 9.40 -15.30
N ILE A 205 -8.97 10.68 -14.96
CA ILE A 205 -9.90 11.61 -15.62
C ILE A 205 -9.56 11.72 -17.10
N CYS A 206 -8.29 11.91 -17.46
CA CYS A 206 -7.87 11.98 -18.87
C CYS A 206 -8.18 10.67 -19.62
N ALA A 207 -7.90 9.51 -19.00
CA ALA A 207 -8.19 8.21 -19.60
C ALA A 207 -9.70 8.00 -19.82
N MET A 208 -10.52 8.39 -18.85
CA MET A 208 -11.99 8.30 -18.97
C MET A 208 -12.52 9.23 -20.05
N CYS A 209 -12.02 10.46 -20.14
CA CYS A 209 -12.40 11.39 -21.21
C CYS A 209 -12.00 10.82 -22.59
N CYS A 210 -10.81 10.24 -22.71
CA CYS A 210 -10.34 9.61 -23.94
C CYS A 210 -11.21 8.41 -24.33
N LEU A 211 -11.55 7.54 -23.38
CA LEU A 211 -12.41 6.38 -23.60
C LEU A 211 -13.82 6.78 -24.01
N LEU A 212 -14.40 7.82 -23.41
CA LEU A 212 -15.72 8.36 -23.79
C LEU A 212 -15.73 8.92 -25.21
N TYR A 213 -14.61 9.54 -25.62
CA TYR A 213 -14.49 10.11 -26.97
C TYR A 213 -14.25 9.05 -28.05
N THR A 214 -13.54 7.97 -27.70
CA THR A 214 -13.19 6.88 -28.66
C THR A 214 -14.20 5.73 -28.67
N SER A 215 -15.12 5.68 -27.71
CA SER A 215 -16.17 4.65 -27.67
C SER A 215 -17.19 4.88 -28.80
N PRO A 216 -17.55 3.84 -29.56
CA PRO A 216 -18.54 3.97 -30.63
C PRO A 216 -19.88 4.44 -30.05
N SER A 217 -20.46 5.45 -30.70
CA SER A 217 -21.77 5.98 -30.31
C SER A 217 -22.82 4.87 -30.33
N PRO A 218 -23.80 4.88 -29.40
CA PRO A 218 -24.98 3.97 -29.47
C PRO A 218 -25.74 4.03 -30.79
N ARG A 219 -25.50 5.08 -31.60
CA ARG A 219 -26.10 5.24 -32.94
C ARG A 219 -25.37 4.45 -34.03
N ASP A 220 -24.16 3.94 -33.73
CA ASP A 220 -23.32 3.18 -34.67
C ASP A 220 -23.43 1.65 -34.47
N ARG A 221 -24.40 1.23 -33.65
CA ARG A 221 -24.77 -0.17 -33.43
C ARG A 221 -26.15 -0.47 -34.07
#